data_c03efd66db9b6664538bbc1b0089ef9c
#
_entry.id   c03efd66db9b6664538bbc1b0089ef9c
#
_cell.length_a   1.000
_cell.length_b   1.000
_cell.length_c   1.000
_cell.angle_alpha   90.00
_cell.angle_beta   90.00
_cell.angle_gamma   90.00
#
_symmetry.space_group_name_H-M   'P 1'
#
loop_
_entity.id
_entity.type
_entity.pdbx_description
1 polymer ?
#
loop_
_entity_poly.entity_id
_entity_poly.type
_entity_poly.pdbx_seq_one_letter_code
_entity_poly.pdbx_strand_id
1 'polypeptide(L)'
;MTQSYDLEYGSATIEIQKNAFDYCSKKPTTRVVIVDDLLATGGTLQAACDIVNKLGHCRVTKALVIMELSFLNGRSKLPHDLNLTSFIEY
;
A
#
# COMPACT_ATOMS: atom_id res chain seq x y z
N MET A 1 13.04 -3.35 -6.44
CA MET A 1 12.81 -2.05 -5.82
C MET A 1 12.53 -2.23 -4.35
N THR A 2 12.97 -1.30 -3.55
CA THR A 2 12.87 -1.35 -2.09
C THR A 2 12.26 -0.07 -1.56
N GLN A 3 11.42 -0.17 -0.56
CA GLN A 3 10.82 0.97 0.13
C GLN A 3 10.95 0.76 1.63
N SER A 4 11.57 1.73 2.31
CA SER A 4 11.67 1.74 3.76
C SER A 4 10.45 2.40 4.39
N TYR A 5 10.07 1.94 5.57
CA TYR A 5 8.96 2.52 6.32
C TYR A 5 9.18 2.35 7.82
N ASP A 6 8.58 3.26 8.58
CA ASP A 6 8.72 3.26 10.03
C ASP A 6 7.69 2.36 10.68
N LEU A 7 8.13 1.62 11.67
CA LEU A 7 7.27 0.84 12.54
C LEU A 7 7.24 1.47 13.93
N GLU A 8 6.34 0.97 14.78
CA GLU A 8 6.26 1.39 16.18
C GLU A 8 7.57 1.15 16.93
N TYR A 9 8.29 0.08 16.58
CA TYR A 9 9.54 -0.33 17.24
C TYR A 9 10.79 -0.05 16.43
N GLY A 10 10.69 0.73 15.36
CA GLY A 10 11.81 0.98 14.49
C GLY A 10 11.39 1.16 13.06
N SER A 11 12.20 0.66 12.14
CA SER A 11 11.90 0.72 10.73
C SER A 11 12.01 -0.65 10.08
N ALA A 12 11.36 -0.80 8.94
CA ALA A 12 11.42 -2.00 8.13
C ALA A 12 11.48 -1.61 6.66
N THR A 13 11.70 -2.61 5.81
CA THR A 13 11.70 -2.41 4.36
C THR A 13 10.76 -3.41 3.71
N ILE A 14 10.20 -3.00 2.59
CA ILE A 14 9.42 -3.86 1.72
C ILE A 14 10.04 -3.82 0.33
N GLU A 15 10.03 -4.96 -0.36
CA GLU A 15 10.64 -5.09 -1.67
C GLU A 15 9.67 -5.68 -2.66
N ILE A 16 9.87 -5.32 -3.94
CA ILE A 16 9.11 -5.87 -5.04
C ILE A 16 10.07 -6.04 -6.22
N GLN A 17 9.87 -7.09 -7.01
CA GLN A 17 10.62 -7.27 -8.23
C GLN A 17 10.22 -6.21 -9.24
N LYS A 18 11.21 -5.65 -9.95
CA LYS A 18 10.95 -4.61 -10.96
C LYS A 18 10.02 -5.06 -12.06
N ASN A 19 10.02 -6.35 -12.37
CA ASN A 19 9.20 -6.94 -13.42
C ASN A 19 7.90 -7.57 -12.93
N ALA A 20 7.50 -7.30 -11.70
CA ALA A 20 6.33 -7.95 -11.09
C ALA A 20 5.05 -7.78 -11.91
N PHE A 21 4.90 -6.64 -12.60
CA PHE A 21 3.71 -6.32 -13.41
C PHE A 21 4.02 -6.16 -14.90
N ASP A 22 5.13 -6.69 -15.38
CA ASP A 22 5.53 -6.48 -16.78
C ASP A 22 4.52 -7.03 -17.79
N TYR A 23 3.85 -8.13 -17.46
CA TYR A 23 2.81 -8.69 -18.33
C TYR A 23 1.59 -7.75 -18.46
N CYS A 24 1.47 -6.75 -17.60
CA CYS A 24 0.44 -5.72 -17.66
C CYS A 24 0.90 -4.45 -18.40
N SER A 25 2.17 -4.37 -18.78
CA SER A 25 2.80 -3.14 -19.29
C SER A 25 2.24 -2.65 -20.62
N LYS A 26 1.49 -3.49 -21.35
CA LYS A 26 0.86 -3.11 -22.62
C LYS A 26 -0.28 -2.12 -22.45
N LYS A 27 -0.76 -1.93 -21.23
CA LYS A 27 -1.83 -0.99 -20.92
C LYS A 27 -1.23 0.37 -20.59
N PRO A 28 -1.92 1.49 -20.87
CA PRO A 28 -1.44 2.81 -20.50
C PRO A 28 -1.18 2.94 -19.00
N THR A 29 -2.05 2.34 -18.19
CA THR A 29 -1.89 2.32 -16.73
C THR A 29 -2.55 1.07 -16.19
N THR A 30 -1.82 0.33 -15.36
CA THR A 30 -2.36 -0.82 -14.63
C THR A 30 -2.85 -0.35 -13.26
N ARG A 31 -4.11 -0.62 -12.97
CA ARG A 31 -4.69 -0.34 -11.66
C ARG A 31 -4.45 -1.51 -10.74
N VAL A 32 -3.95 -1.23 -9.55
CA VAL A 32 -3.56 -2.25 -8.57
C VAL A 32 -4.42 -2.10 -7.33
N VAL A 33 -4.90 -3.21 -6.82
CA VAL A 33 -5.59 -3.29 -5.53
C VAL A 33 -4.67 -3.99 -4.55
N ILE A 34 -4.44 -3.36 -3.39
CA ILE A 34 -3.66 -3.96 -2.32
C ILE A 34 -4.61 -4.59 -1.31
N VAL A 35 -4.29 -5.81 -0.90
CA VAL A 35 -5.04 -6.53 0.14
C VAL A 35 -4.09 -6.85 1.28
N ASP A 36 -4.47 -6.47 2.49
CA ASP A 36 -3.67 -6.73 3.68
C ASP A 36 -4.59 -7.13 4.83
N ASP A 37 -4.02 -7.70 5.87
CA ASP A 37 -4.79 -8.15 7.03
C ASP A 37 -5.05 -7.02 8.02
N LEU A 38 -4.12 -6.09 8.20
CA LEU A 38 -4.18 -5.10 9.27
C LEU A 38 -3.73 -3.73 8.80
N LEU A 39 -4.51 -2.71 9.15
CA LEU A 39 -4.08 -1.32 9.09
C LEU A 39 -3.88 -0.81 10.52
N ALA A 40 -2.64 -0.66 10.94
CA ALA A 40 -2.28 -0.11 12.25
C ALA A 40 -1.80 1.33 12.10
N THR A 41 -0.49 1.55 12.04
CA THR A 41 0.08 2.89 11.86
C THR A 41 0.04 3.40 10.44
N GLY A 42 -0.17 2.52 9.47
CA GLY A 42 -0.23 2.86 8.05
C GLY A 42 1.11 2.77 7.33
N GLY A 43 2.20 2.51 8.05
CA GLY A 43 3.54 2.47 7.44
C GLY A 43 3.70 1.41 6.38
N THR A 44 3.23 0.18 6.65
CA THR A 44 3.32 -0.93 5.70
C THR A 44 2.52 -0.65 4.43
N LEU A 45 1.29 -0.20 4.58
CA LEU A 45 0.41 0.07 3.44
C LEU A 45 0.91 1.27 2.64
N GLN A 46 1.39 2.32 3.31
CA GLN A 46 2.01 3.46 2.64
C GLN A 46 3.21 3.02 1.81
N ALA A 47 4.10 2.21 2.38
CA ALA A 47 5.28 1.71 1.67
C ALA A 47 4.89 0.85 0.47
N ALA A 48 3.87 0.01 0.60
CA ALA A 48 3.37 -0.79 -0.50
C ALA A 48 2.82 0.08 -1.64
N CYS A 49 2.05 1.11 -1.33
CA CYS A 49 1.57 2.06 -2.31
C CYS A 49 2.72 2.76 -3.03
N ASP A 50 3.70 3.22 -2.27
CA ASP A 50 4.84 3.95 -2.82
C ASP A 50 5.67 3.09 -3.77
N ILE A 51 5.94 1.84 -3.37
CA ILE A 51 6.78 0.96 -4.19
C ILE A 51 6.07 0.56 -5.49
N VAL A 52 4.76 0.31 -5.45
CA VAL A 52 3.99 0.00 -6.65
C VAL A 52 3.95 1.21 -7.58
N ASN A 53 3.72 2.40 -7.04
CA ASN A 53 3.65 3.62 -7.83
C ASN A 53 4.99 3.97 -8.49
N LYS A 54 6.12 3.56 -7.89
CA LYS A 54 7.44 3.76 -8.48
C LYS A 54 7.67 2.96 -9.76
N LEU A 55 6.87 1.94 -10.03
CA LEU A 55 6.98 1.17 -11.26
C LEU A 55 6.60 1.95 -12.52
N GLY A 56 5.94 3.08 -12.37
CA GLY A 56 5.66 4.03 -13.45
C GLY A 56 4.46 3.68 -14.32
N HIS A 57 4.16 2.41 -14.52
CA HIS A 57 3.00 1.95 -15.30
C HIS A 57 1.89 1.38 -14.41
N CYS A 58 2.04 1.49 -13.11
CA CYS A 58 1.10 0.97 -12.13
C CYS A 58 0.61 2.08 -11.22
N ARG A 59 -0.64 1.98 -10.79
CA ARG A 59 -1.21 2.91 -9.83
C ARG A 59 -2.07 2.13 -8.85
N VAL A 60 -1.84 2.35 -7.56
CA VAL A 60 -2.70 1.79 -6.52
C VAL A 60 -3.96 2.64 -6.44
N THR A 61 -5.10 2.03 -6.72
CA THR A 61 -6.40 2.71 -6.72
C THR A 61 -7.25 2.35 -5.52
N LYS A 62 -7.00 1.19 -4.94
CA LYS A 62 -7.82 0.67 -3.85
C LYS A 62 -6.98 -0.17 -2.91
N ALA A 63 -7.32 -0.12 -1.64
CA ALA A 63 -6.78 -1.03 -0.63
C ALA A 63 -7.91 -1.64 0.18
N LEU A 64 -7.79 -2.92 0.48
CA LEU A 64 -8.71 -3.67 1.33
C LEU A 64 -7.92 -4.19 2.52
N VAL A 65 -8.39 -3.90 3.73
CA VAL A 65 -7.82 -4.47 4.95
C VAL A 65 -8.91 -5.15 5.74
N ILE A 66 -8.56 -6.23 6.42
CA ILE A 66 -9.54 -6.95 7.24
C ILE A 66 -9.83 -6.17 8.50
N MET A 67 -8.80 -5.68 9.17
CA MET A 67 -8.94 -4.98 10.43
C MET A 67 -8.22 -3.63 10.40
N GLU A 68 -8.89 -2.61 10.91
CA GLU A 68 -8.31 -1.28 11.07
C GLU A 68 -8.31 -0.88 12.55
N LEU A 69 -7.13 -0.48 13.06
CA LEU A 69 -6.99 0.07 14.39
C LEU A 69 -7.10 1.60 14.28
N SER A 70 -8.33 2.09 14.34
CA SER A 70 -8.64 3.51 14.04
C SER A 70 -7.93 4.49 14.97
N PHE A 71 -7.69 4.09 16.21
CA PHE A 71 -7.02 4.93 17.19
C PHE A 71 -5.56 5.23 16.85
N LEU A 72 -4.95 4.48 15.95
CA LEU A 72 -3.59 4.75 15.47
C LEU A 72 -3.55 5.70 14.27
N ASN A 73 -4.72 6.05 13.73
CA ASN A 73 -4.87 7.00 12.64
C ASN A 73 -4.00 6.69 11.41
N GLY A 74 -3.91 5.39 11.06
CA GLY A 74 -3.08 4.96 9.93
C GLY A 74 -3.53 5.52 8.58
N ARG A 75 -4.82 5.83 8.43
CA ARG A 75 -5.36 6.41 7.21
C ARG A 75 -4.69 7.73 6.83
N SER A 76 -4.22 8.50 7.82
CA SER A 76 -3.61 9.81 7.57
C SER A 76 -2.30 9.73 6.78
N LYS A 77 -1.66 8.57 6.76
CA LYS A 77 -0.41 8.37 6.02
C LYS A 77 -0.62 7.97 4.56
N LEU A 78 -1.84 7.66 4.18
CA LEU A 78 -2.15 7.11 2.87
C LEU A 78 -2.50 8.23 1.88
N PRO A 79 -2.32 7.98 0.56
CA PRO A 79 -2.73 8.97 -0.44
C PRO A 79 -4.22 9.32 -0.31
N HIS A 80 -4.55 10.58 -0.51
CA HIS A 80 -5.93 11.06 -0.37
C HIS A 80 -6.89 10.47 -1.41
N ASP A 81 -6.37 10.09 -2.57
CA ASP A 81 -7.17 9.51 -3.65
C ASP A 81 -7.29 7.99 -3.55
N LEU A 82 -6.69 7.38 -2.54
CA LEU A 82 -6.79 5.94 -2.32
C LEU A 82 -8.15 5.59 -1.71
N ASN A 83 -8.85 4.67 -2.37
CA ASN A 83 -10.09 4.11 -1.83
C ASN A 83 -9.76 2.99 -0.86
N LEU A 84 -9.89 3.25 0.42
CA LEU A 84 -9.57 2.29 1.48
C LEU A 84 -10.84 1.76 2.12
N THR A 85 -10.96 0.44 2.14
CA THR A 85 -12.07 -0.26 2.82
C THR A 85 -11.49 -1.16 3.91
N SER A 86 -12.03 -1.05 5.11
CA SER A 86 -11.77 -1.98 6.20
C SER A 86 -13.06 -2.71 6.57
N PHE A 87 -12.94 -3.99 6.90
CA PHE A 87 -14.12 -4.79 7.26
C PHE A 87 -14.43 -4.69 8.74
N ILE A 88 -13.42 -4.54 9.58
CA ILE A 88 -13.58 -4.42 11.02
C ILE A 88 -12.75 -3.23 11.50
N GLU A 89 -13.35 -2.35 12.27
CA GLU A 89 -12.67 -1.22 12.90
C GLU A 89 -12.69 -1.34 14.41
N TYR A 90 -11.59 -0.97 15.02
CA TYR A 90 -11.49 -0.86 16.46
C TYR A 90 -11.12 0.55 16.89
#